data_55b927f96c127525335a215613b35416
#
_entry.id   55b927f96c127525335a215613b35416
#
_cell.length_a   1.000
_cell.length_b   1.000
_cell.length_c   1.000
_cell.angle_alpha   90.00
_cell.angle_beta   90.00
_cell.angle_gamma   90.00
#
_symmetry.space_group_name_H-M   'P 1'
#
loop_
_entity.id
_entity.type
_entity.pdbx_description
1 polymer ?
#
loop_
_entity_poly.entity_id
_entity_poly.type
_entity_poly.pdbx_seq_one_letter_code
_entity_poly.pdbx_strand_id
1 'polypeptide(L)'
;YYIHRVDPRVPIEDSVGALADLVRAGKVRAIGLSEVSAELLRRAHAVHPIAALQSEYSLWSREVEREILPTCAELGITFVA
;
A
#
# COMPACT_ATOMS: atom_id res chain seq x y z
N TYR A 1 3.44 -2.23 9.94
CA TYR A 1 3.08 -0.81 10.06
C TYR A 1 2.27 -0.37 8.85
N TYR A 2 1.17 0.34 9.07
CA TYR A 2 0.29 0.84 8.02
C TYR A 2 0.34 2.36 7.94
N ILE A 3 0.36 2.86 6.70
CA ILE A 3 -0.02 4.25 6.44
C ILE A 3 -1.54 4.25 6.29
N HIS A 4 -2.25 4.86 7.23
CA HIS A 4 -3.72 4.84 7.26
C HIS A 4 -4.32 5.56 6.06
N ARG A 5 -3.81 6.75 5.74
CA ARG A 5 -4.16 7.50 4.54
C ARG A 5 -2.94 8.23 4.02
N VAL A 6 -2.81 8.26 2.70
CA VAL A 6 -1.70 8.98 2.06
C VAL A 6 -1.98 10.47 2.11
N ASP A 7 -0.99 11.25 2.54
CA ASP A 7 -1.07 12.71 2.51
C ASP A 7 -0.81 13.17 1.07
N PRO A 8 -1.78 13.79 0.38
CA PRO A 8 -1.59 14.21 -1.01
C PRO A 8 -0.52 15.28 -1.20
N ARG A 9 -0.09 15.94 -0.11
CA ARG A 9 0.98 16.93 -0.17
C ARG A 9 2.37 16.34 -0.12
N VAL A 10 2.47 15.04 0.17
CA VAL A 10 3.76 14.34 0.28
C VAL A 10 3.77 13.22 -0.76
N PRO A 11 4.76 13.17 -1.65
CA PRO A 11 4.89 12.06 -2.60
C PRO A 11 4.92 10.73 -1.86
N ILE A 12 4.20 9.73 -2.37
CA ILE A 12 4.15 8.40 -1.73
C ILE A 12 5.55 7.80 -1.61
N GLU A 13 6.43 8.09 -2.54
CA GLU A 13 7.80 7.59 -2.51
C GLU A 13 8.55 8.09 -1.28
N ASP A 14 8.31 9.33 -0.86
CA ASP A 14 8.96 9.89 0.33
C ASP A 14 8.45 9.20 1.60
N SER A 15 7.14 9.00 1.70
CA SER A 15 6.54 8.34 2.87
C SER A 15 7.02 6.88 3.00
N VAL A 16 7.00 6.15 1.90
CA VAL A 16 7.43 4.75 1.88
C VAL A 16 8.95 4.66 2.09
N GLY A 17 9.72 5.61 1.54
CA GLY A 17 11.16 5.67 1.76
C GLY A 17 11.53 5.82 3.23
N ALA A 18 10.81 6.69 3.95
CA ALA A 18 11.02 6.85 5.40
C ALA A 18 10.71 5.56 6.17
N LEU A 19 9.60 4.88 5.82
CA LEU A 19 9.26 3.60 6.45
C LEU A 19 10.25 2.50 6.08
N ALA A 20 10.76 2.50 4.85
CA ALA A 20 11.77 1.53 4.43
C ALA A 20 13.06 1.66 5.26
N ASP A 21 13.44 2.89 5.62
CA ASP A 21 14.58 3.12 6.51
C ASP A 21 14.34 2.49 7.89
N LEU A 22 13.11 2.57 8.41
CA LEU A 22 12.76 1.94 9.67
C LEU A 22 12.79 0.41 9.57
N VAL A 23 12.41 -0.16 8.44
CA VAL A 23 12.51 -1.60 8.22
C VAL A 23 13.97 -2.03 8.23
N ARG A 24 14.84 -1.30 7.54
CA ARG A 24 16.28 -1.59 7.50
C ARG A 24 16.93 -1.45 8.89
N ALA A 25 16.41 -0.53 9.70
CA ALA A 25 16.90 -0.36 11.09
C ALA A 25 16.33 -1.39 12.06
N GLY A 26 15.47 -2.29 11.61
CA GLY A 26 14.85 -3.33 12.44
C GLY A 26 13.72 -2.85 13.34
N LYS A 27 13.24 -1.62 13.15
CA LYS A 27 12.18 -1.05 13.98
C LYS A 27 10.78 -1.41 13.48
N VAL A 28 10.65 -1.74 12.20
CA VAL A 28 9.41 -2.13 11.56
C VAL A 28 9.67 -3.38 10.72
N ARG A 29 8.79 -4.37 10.75
CA ARG A 29 8.99 -5.62 10.01
C ARG A 29 8.51 -5.53 8.57
N ALA A 30 7.39 -4.86 8.36
CA ALA A 30 6.76 -4.77 7.05
C ALA A 30 5.94 -3.49 6.94
N ILE A 31 5.66 -3.09 5.70
CA ILE A 31 4.89 -1.87 5.40
C ILE A 31 3.57 -2.27 4.78
N GLY A 32 2.49 -1.65 5.25
CA GLY A 32 1.17 -1.76 4.65
C GLY A 32 0.64 -0.39 4.28
N LEU A 33 -0.26 -0.35 3.31
CA LEU A 33 -0.94 0.87 2.88
C LEU A 33 -2.45 0.71 3.06
N SER A 34 -3.15 1.84 3.06
CA SER A 34 -4.59 1.86 3.22
C SER A 34 -5.18 2.90 2.27
N GLU A 35 -6.25 2.52 1.58
CA GLU A 35 -7.04 3.42 0.73
C GLU A 35 -6.20 4.15 -0.33
N VAL A 36 -5.41 3.41 -1.12
CA VAL A 36 -4.62 3.98 -2.22
C VAL A 36 -5.11 3.45 -3.57
N SER A 37 -4.83 4.20 -4.63
CA SER A 37 -5.10 3.75 -5.99
C SER A 37 -4.08 2.70 -6.43
N ALA A 38 -4.39 1.97 -7.51
CA ALA A 38 -3.46 1.00 -8.08
C ALA A 38 -2.15 1.66 -8.51
N GLU A 39 -2.22 2.86 -9.09
CA GLU A 39 -1.02 3.61 -9.49
C GLU A 39 -0.14 3.94 -8.29
N LEU A 40 -0.72 4.47 -7.21
CA LEU A 40 0.02 4.77 -6.00
C LEU A 40 0.61 3.51 -5.38
N LEU A 41 -0.13 2.41 -5.40
CA LEU A 41 0.35 1.14 -4.87
C LEU A 41 1.58 0.66 -5.64
N ARG A 42 1.56 0.75 -6.97
CA ARG A 42 2.72 0.37 -7.79
C ARG A 42 3.93 1.25 -7.52
N ARG A 43 3.73 2.56 -7.39
CA ARG A 43 4.80 3.51 -7.06
C ARG A 43 5.41 3.22 -5.70
N ALA A 44 4.58 2.96 -4.70
CA ALA A 44 5.03 2.63 -3.35
C ALA A 44 5.81 1.31 -3.34
N HIS A 45 5.29 0.29 -4.01
CA HIS A 45 5.92 -1.03 -4.07
C HIS A 45 7.29 -0.98 -4.78
N ALA A 46 7.47 -0.06 -5.73
CA ALA A 46 8.75 0.12 -6.42
C ALA A 46 9.83 0.69 -5.47
N VAL A 47 9.45 1.44 -4.44
CA VAL A 47 10.39 1.98 -3.46
C VAL A 47 10.79 0.89 -2.45
N HIS A 48 9.81 0.16 -1.93
CA HIS A 48 10.01 -0.93 -0.98
C HIS A 48 8.82 -1.88 -1.08
N PRO A 49 9.04 -3.20 -1.04
CA PRO A 49 7.93 -4.16 -1.10
C PRO A 49 6.87 -3.86 -0.04
N ILE A 50 5.63 -3.80 -0.50
CA ILE A 50 4.47 -3.59 0.36
C ILE A 50 3.88 -4.96 0.70
N ALA A 51 3.68 -5.22 2.00
CA ALA A 51 3.20 -6.52 2.46
C ALA A 51 1.69 -6.64 2.35
N ALA A 52 0.95 -5.56 2.59
CA ALA A 52 -0.51 -5.60 2.63
C ALA A 52 -1.12 -4.28 2.20
N LEU A 53 -2.35 -4.35 1.69
CA LEU A 53 -3.18 -3.19 1.39
C LEU A 53 -4.54 -3.40 2.05
N GLN A 54 -4.99 -2.41 2.81
CA GLN A 54 -6.33 -2.37 3.39
C GLN A 54 -7.18 -1.35 2.65
N SER A 55 -8.38 -1.75 2.23
CA SER A 55 -9.28 -0.85 1.52
C SER A 55 -10.73 -1.34 1.70
N GLU A 56 -11.67 -0.40 1.62
CA GLU A 56 -13.08 -0.76 1.70
C GLU A 56 -13.48 -1.67 0.54
N TYR A 57 -14.14 -2.77 0.86
CA TYR A 57 -14.64 -3.72 -0.12
C TYR A 57 -15.91 -4.35 0.41
N SER A 58 -17.02 -4.08 -0.27
CA SER A 58 -18.34 -4.55 0.15
C SER A 58 -19.23 -4.67 -1.08
N LEU A 59 -20.49 -5.08 -0.88
CA LEU A 59 -21.47 -5.09 -1.97
C LEU A 59 -21.72 -3.68 -2.53
N TRP A 60 -21.46 -2.65 -1.74
CA TRP A 60 -21.68 -1.26 -2.13
C TRP A 60 -20.43 -0.57 -2.64
N SER A 61 -19.24 -1.06 -2.26
CA SER A 61 -17.95 -0.49 -2.65
C SER A 61 -17.10 -1.58 -3.30
N ARG A 62 -17.26 -1.74 -4.62
CA ARG A 62 -16.63 -2.82 -5.38
C ARG A 62 -15.60 -2.34 -6.39
N GLU A 63 -15.21 -1.06 -6.33
CA GLU A 63 -14.22 -0.51 -7.25
C GLU A 63 -12.88 -1.26 -7.17
N VAL A 64 -12.56 -1.83 -6.00
CA VAL A 64 -11.33 -2.58 -5.82
C VAL A 64 -11.21 -3.78 -6.75
N GLU A 65 -12.34 -4.32 -7.22
CA GLU A 65 -12.33 -5.48 -8.12
C GLU A 65 -11.71 -5.17 -9.48
N ARG A 66 -11.75 -3.91 -9.91
CA ARG A 66 -11.30 -3.52 -11.25
C ARG A 66 -9.80 -3.47 -11.39
N GLU A 67 -9.12 -2.86 -10.42
CA GLU A 67 -7.69 -2.59 -10.51
C GLU A 67 -6.92 -3.05 -9.28
N ILE A 68 -7.47 -2.84 -8.10
CA ILE A 68 -6.75 -3.06 -6.84
C ILE A 68 -6.48 -4.55 -6.61
N LEU A 69 -7.49 -5.39 -6.70
CA LEU A 69 -7.30 -6.83 -6.47
C LEU A 69 -6.35 -7.45 -7.50
N PRO A 70 -6.49 -7.16 -8.83
CA PRO A 70 -5.52 -7.67 -9.78
C PRO A 70 -4.09 -7.15 -9.53
N THR A 71 -3.95 -5.88 -9.13
CA THR A 71 -2.64 -5.30 -8.84
C THR A 71 -2.01 -5.97 -7.63
N CYS A 72 -2.77 -6.20 -6.56
CA CYS A 72 -2.27 -6.92 -5.39
C CYS A 72 -1.81 -8.33 -5.74
N ALA A 73 -2.59 -9.05 -6.54
CA ALA A 73 -2.23 -10.39 -6.97
C ALA A 73 -0.94 -10.39 -7.80
N GLU A 74 -0.80 -9.43 -8.72
CA GLU A 74 0.39 -9.29 -9.56
C GLU A 74 1.63 -8.99 -8.73
N LEU A 75 1.53 -8.13 -7.73
CA LEU A 75 2.66 -7.69 -6.91
C LEU A 75 2.91 -8.59 -5.69
N GLY A 76 2.05 -9.57 -5.42
CA GLY A 76 2.18 -10.43 -4.25
C GLY A 76 1.82 -9.73 -2.94
N ILE A 77 0.91 -8.76 -3.00
CA ILE A 77 0.45 -7.99 -1.85
C ILE A 77 -0.82 -8.61 -1.28
N THR A 78 -0.87 -8.78 0.05
CA THR A 78 -2.08 -9.29 0.72
C THR A 78 -3.12 -8.18 0.81
N PHE A 79 -4.33 -8.46 0.31
CA PHE A 79 -5.45 -7.53 0.41
C PHE A 79 -6.24 -7.78 1.70
N VAL A 80 -6.56 -6.70 2.42
CA VAL A 80 -7.36 -6.74 3.64
C VAL A 80 -8.58 -5.83 3.44
N ALA A 81 -9.78 -6.40 3.56
CA ALA A 81 -11.03 -5.67 3.39
C ALA A 81 -11.34 -4.74 4.57
#